data_f68145e5470e5dda5574241141e9b6f4
#
_entry.id   f68145e5470e5dda5574241141e9b6f4
#
_cell.length_a   1.000
_cell.length_b   1.000
_cell.length_c   1.000
_cell.angle_alpha   90.00
_cell.angle_beta   90.00
_cell.angle_gamma   90.00
#
_symmetry.space_group_name_H-M   'P 1'
#
loop_
_entity.id
_entity.type
_entity.pdbx_description
1 polymer ?
#
loop_
_entity_poly.entity_id
_entity_poly.type
_entity_poly.pdbx_seq_one_letter_code
_entity_poly.pdbx_strand_id
1 'polypeptide(L)'
;VNKSAFRKSAGAVALVSAAALVLAGCASDGGEAGSGDGKITLTVATFNDFGYTDALLKEYSDAHPNVTVVHNRAATSNDARANYFQKLGKSGLADIEAIEVDWLPEVMKYSDMLAPVPAKLHDRWLDWKVNAATDSDKNLIGYGTDIGPEAICYRGDLFAEAGLPTDRAEVTALLTGGWDKYFEVGNEYTTKTGKPFFDSAGGTYQGMINQVEAAYENPKTGDVTATDNPDVRKIYDEVLAASKTQSAKLGQWSDDWNAGLADGAFATMLCPGWMLGVIEGNAKNVTGWDIANVFPGGGGNWGGSYLTVPAKGKNVEAAQELADWLTAPEQQIKAFSNSGNFPSQNEALTNATLLEATNEYFNTAPIGSIFSERAQAVTVSPFKGEKYFQINDAMQKALTRVEEGTQDADTSWKQWVSEVKAIK
;
A
#
# COMPACT_ATOMS: atom_id res chain seq x y z
N VAL A 1 -24.13 -46.51 -34.75
CA VAL A 1 -23.53 -47.77 -35.13
C VAL A 1 -22.13 -47.82 -34.60
N ASN A 2 -21.94 -48.63 -33.70
CA ASN A 2 -21.09 -49.61 -33.02
C ASN A 2 -20.28 -49.06 -31.82
N LYS A 3 -20.60 -49.57 -30.82
CA LYS A 3 -20.30 -50.43 -29.64
C LYS A 3 -19.05 -51.28 -29.83
N SER A 4 -18.22 -51.29 -28.81
CA SER A 4 -17.59 -52.41 -28.08
C SER A 4 -16.22 -51.98 -27.56
N ALA A 5 -15.73 -52.38 -26.45
CA ALA A 5 -16.02 -53.15 -25.24
C ALA A 5 -14.66 -53.36 -24.53
N PHE A 6 -14.72 -53.25 -23.23
CA PHE A 6 -13.90 -53.89 -22.18
C PHE A 6 -12.60 -54.63 -22.53
N ARG A 7 -11.54 -54.36 -21.79
CA ARG A 7 -10.78 -55.45 -21.12
C ARG A 7 -10.07 -54.94 -19.84
N LYS A 8 -10.42 -55.59 -18.75
CA LYS A 8 -9.73 -55.64 -17.46
C LYS A 8 -8.49 -56.54 -17.58
N SER A 9 -7.44 -56.22 -16.89
CA SER A 9 -6.47 -57.21 -16.44
C SER A 9 -5.98 -56.83 -15.05
N ALA A 10 -6.25 -57.70 -14.12
CA ALA A 10 -5.74 -57.74 -12.77
C ALA A 10 -4.49 -58.62 -12.70
N GLY A 11 -3.60 -58.36 -11.78
CA GLY A 11 -2.45 -59.20 -11.41
C GLY A 11 -1.66 -58.47 -10.33
N ALA A 12 -1.67 -58.84 -9.30
CA ALA A 12 -1.53 -59.51 -8.02
C ALA A 12 -0.07 -59.64 -7.58
N VAL A 13 0.20 -59.08 -6.38
CA VAL A 13 0.94 -59.64 -5.22
C VAL A 13 2.45 -59.90 -5.35
N ALA A 14 3.21 -59.22 -4.47
CA ALA A 14 4.09 -59.93 -3.51
C ALA A 14 4.55 -59.00 -2.38
N LEU A 15 4.22 -59.38 -1.17
CA LEU A 15 4.75 -58.93 0.12
C LEU A 15 6.21 -59.41 0.30
N VAL A 16 7.06 -58.57 0.93
CA VAL A 16 8.05 -59.08 1.89
C VAL A 16 8.25 -58.03 3.01
N SER A 17 7.95 -58.49 4.19
CA SER A 17 8.12 -57.81 5.47
C SER A 17 9.58 -57.96 5.94
N ALA A 18 10.09 -56.95 6.62
CA ALA A 18 11.07 -57.15 7.68
C ALA A 18 11.00 -56.02 8.71
N ALA A 19 10.52 -56.36 9.87
CA ALA A 19 10.53 -55.55 11.07
C ALA A 19 11.90 -55.66 11.76
N ALA A 20 12.39 -54.56 12.32
CA ALA A 20 13.32 -54.61 13.44
C ALA A 20 12.99 -53.47 14.41
N LEU A 21 12.30 -53.82 15.48
CA LEU A 21 12.19 -53.05 16.71
C LEU A 21 13.50 -53.10 17.47
N VAL A 22 13.99 -51.96 17.91
CA VAL A 22 14.84 -51.92 19.11
C VAL A 22 14.31 -50.80 19.99
N LEU A 23 13.63 -51.20 21.08
CA LEU A 23 13.35 -50.41 22.26
C LEU A 23 14.54 -50.53 23.22
N ALA A 24 15.04 -49.41 23.65
CA ALA A 24 15.66 -49.17 24.97
C ALA A 24 15.93 -47.67 25.07
N GLY A 25 15.63 -46.96 26.06
CA GLY A 25 15.23 -47.15 27.42
C GLY A 25 15.38 -45.83 28.15
N CYS A 26 14.60 -45.69 29.16
CA CYS A 26 14.28 -44.56 30.04
C CYS A 26 15.39 -43.62 30.51
N ALA A 27 14.93 -42.36 30.66
CA ALA A 27 15.06 -41.48 31.82
C ALA A 27 16.45 -40.95 32.23
N SER A 28 16.60 -39.67 32.21
CA SER A 28 16.71 -38.81 33.39
C SER A 28 16.94 -37.37 32.99
N ASP A 29 16.11 -36.53 33.51
CA ASP A 29 16.33 -35.20 34.09
C ASP A 29 17.68 -34.54 33.78
N GLY A 30 17.60 -33.27 33.35
CA GLY A 30 18.79 -32.42 33.24
C GLY A 30 18.64 -31.50 32.01
N GLY A 31 18.03 -30.32 32.20
CA GLY A 31 18.01 -29.29 31.18
C GLY A 31 19.43 -28.90 30.78
N GLU A 32 19.74 -29.10 29.52
CA GLU A 32 20.73 -28.29 28.80
C GLU A 32 20.06 -27.80 27.54
N ALA A 33 19.88 -26.47 27.49
CA ALA A 33 19.54 -25.78 26.28
C ALA A 33 20.55 -26.22 25.20
N GLY A 34 20.09 -27.00 24.23
CA GLY A 34 20.88 -27.35 23.07
C GLY A 34 21.34 -26.05 22.43
N SER A 35 22.65 -25.84 22.41
CA SER A 35 23.35 -24.89 21.57
C SER A 35 23.10 -25.30 20.11
N GLY A 36 21.94 -24.89 19.57
CA GLY A 36 21.79 -24.75 18.14
C GLY A 36 22.82 -23.73 17.66
N ASP A 37 23.27 -23.86 16.44
CA ASP A 37 24.29 -23.06 15.73
C ASP A 37 24.08 -21.52 15.78
N GLY A 38 23.28 -21.00 16.67
CA GLY A 38 22.96 -19.58 16.81
C GLY A 38 22.28 -18.95 15.59
N LYS A 39 21.94 -19.76 14.59
CA LYS A 39 21.30 -19.27 13.35
C LYS A 39 19.84 -18.98 13.58
N ILE A 40 19.42 -17.78 13.15
CA ILE A 40 18.07 -17.29 13.25
C ILE A 40 17.53 -17.05 11.84
N THR A 41 16.30 -17.46 11.57
CA THR A 41 15.56 -17.03 10.38
C THR A 41 14.50 -16.04 10.81
N LEU A 42 14.56 -14.82 10.28
CA LEU A 42 13.56 -13.78 10.46
C LEU A 42 12.69 -13.69 9.21
N THR A 43 11.40 -13.67 9.42
CA THR A 43 10.40 -13.48 8.36
C THR A 43 9.88 -12.04 8.39
N VAL A 44 9.87 -11.38 7.23
CA VAL A 44 9.30 -10.05 7.03
C VAL A 44 8.12 -10.18 6.07
N ALA A 45 6.93 -9.82 6.52
CA ALA A 45 5.74 -9.79 5.68
C ALA A 45 5.38 -8.35 5.30
N THR A 46 5.28 -8.09 4.00
CA THR A 46 4.89 -6.80 3.44
C THR A 46 3.79 -6.97 2.38
N PHE A 47 3.41 -5.89 1.72
CA PHE A 47 2.48 -5.86 0.61
C PHE A 47 2.98 -4.90 -0.49
N ASN A 48 2.42 -4.97 -1.69
CA ASN A 48 2.86 -4.17 -2.83
C ASN A 48 4.39 -4.22 -3.01
N ASP A 49 5.04 -3.07 -3.18
CA ASP A 49 6.50 -2.96 -3.21
C ASP A 49 6.99 -1.97 -2.16
N PHE A 50 7.76 -2.46 -1.20
CA PHE A 50 8.37 -1.66 -0.12
C PHE A 50 9.79 -1.20 -0.46
N GLY A 51 10.29 -1.50 -1.65
CA GLY A 51 11.69 -1.24 -2.00
C GLY A 51 12.68 -2.15 -1.26
N TYR A 52 12.19 -3.17 -0.56
CA TYR A 52 13.01 -4.17 0.15
C TYR A 52 13.46 -5.26 -0.82
N THR A 53 14.43 -4.91 -1.67
CA THR A 53 15.02 -5.84 -2.63
C THR A 53 15.84 -6.92 -1.95
N ASP A 54 16.06 -8.04 -2.65
CA ASP A 54 16.95 -9.11 -2.15
C ASP A 54 18.35 -8.59 -1.83
N ALA A 55 18.84 -7.61 -2.62
CA ALA A 55 20.13 -6.96 -2.39
C ALA A 55 20.14 -6.19 -1.06
N LEU A 56 19.10 -5.40 -0.78
CA LEU A 56 18.98 -4.66 0.48
C LEU A 56 18.90 -5.62 1.68
N LEU A 57 18.08 -6.66 1.61
CA LEU A 57 17.92 -7.62 2.70
C LEU A 57 19.21 -8.44 2.91
N LYS A 58 19.95 -8.68 1.83
CA LYS A 58 21.25 -9.34 1.90
C LYS A 58 22.31 -8.52 2.64
N GLU A 59 22.30 -7.19 2.53
CA GLU A 59 23.21 -6.32 3.30
C GLU A 59 23.09 -6.58 4.81
N TYR A 60 21.83 -6.72 5.31
CA TYR A 60 21.60 -7.06 6.72
C TYR A 60 22.17 -8.44 7.08
N SER A 61 21.88 -9.45 6.26
CA SER A 61 22.36 -10.81 6.51
C SER A 61 23.89 -10.92 6.41
N ASP A 62 24.54 -10.16 5.54
CA ASP A 62 26.00 -10.12 5.45
C ASP A 62 26.64 -9.48 6.70
N ALA A 63 25.99 -8.45 7.28
CA ALA A 63 26.41 -7.83 8.53
C ALA A 63 26.08 -8.70 9.78
N HIS A 64 25.11 -9.61 9.65
CA HIS A 64 24.65 -10.49 10.72
C HIS A 64 24.68 -11.96 10.25
N PRO A 65 25.86 -12.63 10.18
CA PRO A 65 26.04 -13.93 9.54
C PRO A 65 25.20 -15.08 10.15
N ASN A 66 24.69 -14.88 11.35
CA ASN A 66 23.79 -15.81 12.03
C ASN A 66 22.30 -15.56 11.70
N VAL A 67 21.96 -14.50 10.94
CA VAL A 67 20.58 -14.13 10.59
C VAL A 67 20.34 -14.33 9.11
N THR A 68 19.28 -15.07 8.78
CA THR A 68 18.72 -15.16 7.43
C THR A 68 17.39 -14.42 7.40
N VAL A 69 17.20 -13.51 6.45
CA VAL A 69 15.95 -12.79 6.27
C VAL A 69 15.15 -13.43 5.14
N VAL A 70 13.89 -13.76 5.40
CA VAL A 70 12.92 -14.27 4.40
C VAL A 70 11.82 -13.24 4.23
N HIS A 71 11.65 -12.75 3.00
CA HIS A 71 10.65 -11.75 2.66
C HIS A 71 9.41 -12.38 2.04
N ASN A 72 8.27 -12.18 2.65
CA ASN A 72 6.95 -12.60 2.16
C ASN A 72 6.14 -11.37 1.75
N ARG A 73 5.72 -11.29 0.50
CA ARG A 73 5.01 -10.14 -0.04
C ARG A 73 3.59 -10.53 -0.47
N ALA A 74 2.57 -9.90 0.13
CA ALA A 74 1.19 -9.97 -0.35
C ALA A 74 1.02 -9.07 -1.59
N ALA A 75 0.07 -9.40 -2.45
CA ALA A 75 -0.19 -8.62 -3.66
C ALA A 75 -0.71 -7.21 -3.31
N THR A 76 -1.57 -7.12 -2.31
CA THR A 76 -2.21 -5.86 -1.89
C THR A 76 -2.19 -5.67 -0.37
N SER A 77 -2.38 -4.42 0.08
CA SER A 77 -2.60 -4.09 1.50
C SER A 77 -3.83 -4.79 2.06
N ASN A 78 -4.89 -4.96 1.27
CA ASN A 78 -6.11 -5.64 1.69
C ASN A 78 -5.87 -7.12 2.00
N ASP A 79 -5.06 -7.80 1.17
CA ASP A 79 -4.66 -9.20 1.40
C ASP A 79 -3.79 -9.32 2.66
N ALA A 80 -2.84 -8.40 2.85
CA ALA A 80 -2.00 -8.36 4.04
C ALA A 80 -2.85 -8.16 5.30
N ARG A 81 -3.80 -7.20 5.29
CA ARG A 81 -4.75 -6.98 6.39
C ARG A 81 -5.56 -8.23 6.71
N ALA A 82 -6.15 -8.87 5.70
CA ALA A 82 -6.94 -10.09 5.90
C ALA A 82 -6.11 -11.21 6.55
N ASN A 83 -4.87 -11.42 6.06
CA ASN A 83 -3.93 -12.39 6.61
C ASN A 83 -3.53 -12.03 8.06
N TYR A 84 -3.26 -10.76 8.33
CA TYR A 84 -2.87 -10.26 9.64
C TYR A 84 -3.96 -10.57 10.69
N PHE A 85 -5.20 -10.13 10.47
CA PHE A 85 -6.29 -10.34 11.45
C PHE A 85 -6.73 -11.80 11.56
N GLN A 86 -6.57 -12.60 10.51
CA GLN A 86 -6.81 -14.03 10.60
C GLN A 86 -5.85 -14.72 11.56
N LYS A 87 -4.62 -14.26 11.68
CA LYS A 87 -3.52 -14.86 12.46
C LYS A 87 -3.26 -14.15 13.80
N LEU A 88 -3.70 -12.91 13.94
CA LEU A 88 -3.48 -12.12 15.18
C LEU A 88 -4.00 -12.87 16.41
N GLY A 89 -3.17 -12.94 17.43
CA GLY A 89 -3.45 -13.70 18.67
C GLY A 89 -3.34 -15.22 18.55
N LYS A 90 -2.98 -15.73 17.36
CA LYS A 90 -2.75 -17.17 17.08
C LYS A 90 -1.27 -17.37 16.70
N SER A 91 -1.00 -18.44 15.97
CA SER A 91 0.31 -18.68 15.35
C SER A 91 0.28 -18.31 13.87
N GLY A 92 1.45 -17.99 13.29
CA GLY A 92 1.64 -17.87 11.86
C GLY A 92 1.75 -16.43 11.33
N LEU A 93 1.79 -15.42 12.21
CA LEU A 93 2.33 -14.11 11.83
C LEU A 93 3.83 -14.23 11.55
N ALA A 94 4.35 -13.38 10.69
CA ALA A 94 5.79 -13.21 10.49
C ALA A 94 6.44 -12.59 11.74
N ASP A 95 7.77 -12.63 11.82
CA ASP A 95 8.51 -11.95 12.89
C ASP A 95 8.34 -10.42 12.80
N ILE A 96 8.18 -9.91 11.57
CA ILE A 96 7.87 -8.51 11.27
C ILE A 96 6.68 -8.47 10.32
N GLU A 97 5.64 -7.71 10.66
CA GLU A 97 4.45 -7.51 9.84
C GLU A 97 4.32 -6.03 9.46
N ALA A 98 4.21 -5.75 8.17
CA ALA A 98 3.87 -4.42 7.69
C ALA A 98 2.37 -4.16 7.83
N ILE A 99 2.04 -2.96 8.32
CA ILE A 99 0.66 -2.46 8.42
C ILE A 99 0.55 -1.11 7.72
N GLU A 100 -0.61 -0.82 7.14
CA GLU A 100 -0.86 0.39 6.39
C GLU A 100 -1.76 1.34 7.20
N VAL A 101 -1.63 2.64 6.99
CA VAL A 101 -2.30 3.69 7.79
C VAL A 101 -3.82 3.60 7.81
N ASP A 102 -4.47 3.04 6.77
CA ASP A 102 -5.93 2.97 6.70
C ASP A 102 -6.53 1.95 7.67
N TRP A 103 -5.76 0.94 8.04
CA TRP A 103 -6.18 -0.08 9.00
C TRP A 103 -5.32 -0.13 10.28
N LEU A 104 -4.35 0.79 10.42
CA LEU A 104 -3.63 0.98 11.67
C LEU A 104 -4.57 1.19 12.88
N PRO A 105 -5.66 2.00 12.80
CA PRO A 105 -6.56 2.18 13.94
C PRO A 105 -7.24 0.90 14.42
N GLU A 106 -7.51 -0.06 13.53
CA GLU A 106 -7.97 -1.39 13.94
C GLU A 106 -6.88 -2.17 14.70
N VAL A 107 -5.61 -2.06 14.25
CA VAL A 107 -4.48 -2.73 14.91
C VAL A 107 -4.23 -2.15 16.29
N MET A 108 -4.44 -0.83 16.47
CA MET A 108 -4.28 -0.17 17.77
C MET A 108 -5.13 -0.76 18.89
N LYS A 109 -6.25 -1.42 18.56
CA LYS A 109 -7.04 -2.18 19.56
C LYS A 109 -6.31 -3.36 20.18
N TYR A 110 -5.27 -3.82 19.53
CA TYR A 110 -4.48 -4.99 19.87
C TYR A 110 -3.01 -4.61 20.11
N SER A 111 -2.76 -3.36 20.52
CA SER A 111 -1.41 -2.83 20.77
C SER A 111 -0.62 -3.66 21.77
N ASP A 112 -1.32 -4.27 22.77
CA ASP A 112 -0.76 -5.18 23.76
C ASP A 112 -0.21 -6.50 23.18
N MET A 113 -0.57 -6.82 21.93
CA MET A 113 -0.03 -7.98 21.20
C MET A 113 1.24 -7.66 20.41
N LEU A 114 1.69 -6.42 20.41
CA LEU A 114 2.85 -5.94 19.67
C LEU A 114 3.96 -5.49 20.62
N ALA A 115 5.21 -5.76 20.23
CA ALA A 115 6.36 -5.29 20.98
C ALA A 115 6.53 -3.78 20.74
N PRO A 116 6.64 -2.98 21.83
CA PRO A 116 6.81 -1.54 21.67
C PRO A 116 8.16 -1.19 21.05
N VAL A 117 8.17 -0.17 20.23
CA VAL A 117 9.39 0.42 19.65
C VAL A 117 10.22 1.03 20.79
N PRO A 118 11.53 0.79 20.86
CA PRO A 118 12.38 1.39 21.88
C PRO A 118 12.27 2.92 21.96
N ALA A 119 12.08 3.47 23.17
CA ALA A 119 11.82 4.90 23.37
C ALA A 119 12.89 5.84 22.74
N LYS A 120 14.14 5.36 22.67
CA LYS A 120 15.25 6.11 22.03
C LYS A 120 15.03 6.38 20.53
N LEU A 121 14.06 5.73 19.89
CA LEU A 121 13.77 5.86 18.48
C LEU A 121 12.54 6.73 18.19
N HIS A 122 11.79 7.17 19.20
CA HIS A 122 10.52 7.87 18.99
C HIS A 122 10.66 9.19 18.22
N ASP A 123 11.78 9.89 18.33
CA ASP A 123 12.03 11.17 17.62
C ASP A 123 12.51 10.96 16.18
N ARG A 124 12.60 9.72 15.71
CA ARG A 124 13.17 9.38 14.40
C ARG A 124 12.25 9.76 13.24
N TRP A 125 10.95 9.65 13.42
CA TRP A 125 9.95 9.84 12.36
C TRP A 125 9.15 11.13 12.58
N LEU A 126 8.42 11.53 11.53
CA LEU A 126 7.48 12.65 11.59
C LEU A 126 6.49 12.49 12.75
N ASP A 127 6.23 13.57 13.48
CA ASP A 127 5.39 13.58 14.69
C ASP A 127 4.01 12.94 14.47
N TRP A 128 3.35 13.26 13.36
CA TRP A 128 2.04 12.69 13.06
C TRP A 128 2.10 11.17 12.84
N LYS A 129 3.20 10.67 12.28
CA LYS A 129 3.47 9.25 12.07
C LYS A 129 3.64 8.52 13.40
N VAL A 130 4.42 9.10 14.30
CA VAL A 130 4.61 8.60 15.66
C VAL A 130 3.30 8.63 16.45
N ASN A 131 2.58 9.77 16.40
CA ASN A 131 1.32 9.92 17.13
C ASN A 131 0.25 8.91 16.69
N ALA A 132 0.14 8.64 15.39
CA ALA A 132 -0.83 7.68 14.86
C ALA A 132 -0.60 6.24 15.33
N ALA A 133 0.67 5.84 15.57
CA ALA A 133 1.03 4.49 16.02
C ALA A 133 1.35 4.42 17.53
N THR A 134 1.03 5.47 18.30
CA THR A 134 1.22 5.50 19.77
C THR A 134 -0.10 5.19 20.46
N ASP A 135 -0.11 4.16 21.30
CA ASP A 135 -1.29 3.73 22.04
C ASP A 135 -1.60 4.62 23.26
N SER A 136 -2.71 4.32 23.97
CA SER A 136 -3.13 5.05 25.16
C SER A 136 -2.11 4.99 26.30
N ASP A 137 -1.31 3.94 26.36
CA ASP A 137 -0.27 3.72 27.37
C ASP A 137 1.08 4.36 26.98
N LYS A 138 1.08 5.13 25.88
CA LYS A 138 2.26 5.82 25.30
C LYS A 138 3.32 4.89 24.73
N ASN A 139 2.93 3.68 24.34
CA ASN A 139 3.79 2.78 23.59
C ASN A 139 3.67 3.07 22.07
N LEU A 140 4.77 3.37 21.44
CA LEU A 140 4.85 3.36 19.98
C LEU A 140 4.95 1.90 19.52
N ILE A 141 4.00 1.44 18.69
CA ILE A 141 3.90 0.02 18.30
C ILE A 141 4.40 -0.27 16.89
N GLY A 142 4.81 0.73 16.14
CA GLY A 142 5.22 0.58 14.75
C GLY A 142 6.40 1.45 14.37
N TYR A 143 7.35 0.85 13.65
CA TYR A 143 8.47 1.56 13.03
C TYR A 143 7.97 2.19 11.74
N GLY A 144 7.96 3.51 11.61
CA GLY A 144 7.49 4.20 10.41
C GLY A 144 8.33 3.84 9.18
N THR A 145 7.70 3.46 8.09
CA THR A 145 8.36 3.23 6.81
C THR A 145 8.23 4.45 5.90
N ASP A 146 7.29 4.44 5.00
CA ASP A 146 7.04 5.51 4.04
C ASP A 146 5.89 6.42 4.42
N ILE A 147 5.73 7.48 3.65
CA ILE A 147 4.53 8.29 3.50
C ILE A 147 4.19 8.37 2.02
N GLY A 148 2.98 8.78 1.68
CA GLY A 148 2.48 8.82 0.31
C GLY A 148 2.13 10.23 -0.17
N PRO A 149 3.07 11.19 -0.20
CA PRO A 149 2.79 12.49 -0.81
C PRO A 149 2.42 12.30 -2.28
N GLU A 150 1.34 12.96 -2.71
CA GLU A 150 0.73 12.73 -4.03
C GLU A 150 1.15 13.78 -5.05
N ALA A 151 1.50 13.29 -6.24
CA ALA A 151 1.66 14.03 -7.48
C ALA A 151 0.66 13.49 -8.54
N ILE A 152 0.78 13.94 -9.79
CA ILE A 152 0.08 13.37 -10.93
C ILE A 152 1.09 12.69 -11.84
N CYS A 153 1.00 11.38 -12.02
CA CYS A 153 1.69 10.68 -13.10
C CYS A 153 0.89 10.81 -14.39
N TYR A 154 1.57 11.05 -15.51
CA TYR A 154 0.94 11.22 -16.81
C TYR A 154 1.72 10.55 -17.94
N ARG A 155 1.01 10.23 -19.02
CA ARG A 155 1.57 9.72 -20.27
C ARG A 155 1.80 10.88 -21.24
N GLY A 156 3.05 11.32 -21.35
CA GLY A 156 3.44 12.41 -22.25
C GLY A 156 3.13 12.11 -23.72
N ASP A 157 3.26 10.86 -24.17
CA ASP A 157 2.89 10.41 -25.49
C ASP A 157 1.38 10.55 -25.76
N LEU A 158 0.53 10.19 -24.79
CA LEU A 158 -0.92 10.37 -24.93
C LEU A 158 -1.34 11.84 -24.84
N PHE A 159 -0.63 12.65 -24.05
CA PHE A 159 -0.83 14.11 -24.06
C PHE A 159 -0.46 14.73 -25.42
N ALA A 160 0.63 14.27 -26.05
CA ALA A 160 0.99 14.70 -27.39
C ALA A 160 -0.10 14.38 -28.45
N GLU A 161 -0.71 13.20 -28.38
CA GLU A 161 -1.85 12.82 -29.25
C GLU A 161 -3.04 13.79 -29.11
N ALA A 162 -3.27 14.32 -27.92
CA ALA A 162 -4.31 15.31 -27.63
C ALA A 162 -3.90 16.74 -28.01
N GLY A 163 -2.65 16.97 -28.42
CA GLY A 163 -2.09 18.31 -28.61
C GLY A 163 -2.03 19.12 -27.30
N LEU A 164 -1.85 18.42 -26.19
CA LEU A 164 -1.56 19.00 -24.88
C LEU A 164 -0.05 19.11 -24.66
N PRO A 165 0.42 19.96 -23.73
CA PRO A 165 1.82 20.01 -23.31
C PRO A 165 2.34 18.64 -22.90
N THR A 166 3.64 18.40 -23.12
CA THR A 166 4.32 17.15 -22.72
C THR A 166 5.49 17.39 -21.79
N ASP A 167 6.01 18.62 -21.76
CA ASP A 167 7.04 19.04 -20.81
C ASP A 167 6.48 19.07 -19.38
N ARG A 168 7.24 18.55 -18.43
CA ARG A 168 6.84 18.41 -17.03
C ARG A 168 6.39 19.71 -16.40
N ALA A 169 7.10 20.81 -16.65
CA ALA A 169 6.77 22.11 -16.07
C ALA A 169 5.48 22.68 -16.69
N GLU A 170 5.31 22.50 -18.00
CA GLU A 170 4.09 22.93 -18.70
C GLU A 170 2.87 22.09 -18.29
N VAL A 171 3.02 20.76 -18.10
CA VAL A 171 1.95 19.89 -17.60
C VAL A 171 1.62 20.23 -16.14
N THR A 172 2.63 20.52 -15.30
CA THR A 172 2.43 21.01 -13.95
C THR A 172 1.58 22.29 -13.95
N ALA A 173 1.91 23.26 -14.79
CA ALA A 173 1.17 24.50 -14.92
C ALA A 173 -0.27 24.27 -15.45
N LEU A 174 -0.45 23.37 -16.41
CA LEU A 174 -1.76 23.00 -16.97
C LEU A 174 -2.70 22.41 -15.91
N LEU A 175 -2.18 21.54 -15.03
CA LEU A 175 -2.95 20.85 -14.00
C LEU A 175 -3.03 21.62 -12.67
N THR A 176 -2.35 22.78 -12.56
CA THR A 176 -2.40 23.58 -11.34
C THR A 176 -3.79 24.15 -11.11
N GLY A 177 -4.38 23.83 -9.95
CA GLY A 177 -5.72 24.26 -9.55
C GLY A 177 -6.39 23.25 -8.62
N GLY A 178 -7.72 23.29 -8.56
CA GLY A 178 -8.53 22.34 -7.83
C GLY A 178 -8.93 21.13 -8.68
N TRP A 179 -9.80 20.30 -8.13
CA TRP A 179 -10.36 19.15 -8.84
C TRP A 179 -11.18 19.53 -10.08
N ASP A 180 -11.83 20.69 -10.03
CA ASP A 180 -12.51 21.30 -11.18
C ASP A 180 -11.56 21.51 -12.36
N LYS A 181 -10.33 22.00 -12.10
CA LYS A 181 -9.30 22.16 -13.14
C LYS A 181 -8.81 20.82 -13.68
N TYR A 182 -8.59 19.85 -12.82
CA TYR A 182 -8.19 18.50 -13.23
C TYR A 182 -9.23 17.87 -14.16
N PHE A 183 -10.52 17.97 -13.80
CA PHE A 183 -11.61 17.44 -14.62
C PHE A 183 -11.85 18.28 -15.89
N GLU A 184 -11.59 19.60 -15.88
CA GLU A 184 -11.63 20.44 -17.09
C GLU A 184 -10.61 19.95 -18.13
N VAL A 185 -9.36 19.72 -17.71
CA VAL A 185 -8.30 19.18 -18.59
C VAL A 185 -8.67 17.77 -19.07
N GLY A 186 -9.25 16.95 -18.20
CA GLY A 186 -9.76 15.63 -18.56
C GLY A 186 -10.85 15.69 -19.64
N ASN A 187 -11.79 16.64 -19.55
CA ASN A 187 -12.79 16.87 -20.60
C ASN A 187 -12.17 17.31 -21.93
N GLU A 188 -11.16 18.19 -21.88
CA GLU A 188 -10.43 18.59 -23.08
C GLU A 188 -9.74 17.39 -23.73
N TYR A 189 -9.02 16.58 -22.94
CA TYR A 189 -8.35 15.38 -23.40
C TYR A 189 -9.32 14.38 -24.05
N THR A 190 -10.38 14.02 -23.33
CA THR A 190 -11.35 13.03 -23.82
C THR A 190 -12.12 13.51 -25.04
N THR A 191 -12.42 14.82 -25.14
CA THR A 191 -13.05 15.41 -26.33
C THR A 191 -12.16 15.32 -27.57
N LYS A 192 -10.85 15.53 -27.40
CA LYS A 192 -9.88 15.49 -28.49
C LYS A 192 -9.53 14.08 -28.96
N THR A 193 -9.47 13.13 -28.02
CA THR A 193 -8.92 11.79 -28.29
C THR A 193 -9.97 10.68 -28.31
N GLY A 194 -11.09 10.87 -27.62
CA GLY A 194 -12.06 9.81 -27.32
C GLY A 194 -11.54 8.77 -26.31
N LYS A 195 -10.37 9.00 -25.69
CA LYS A 195 -9.73 8.09 -24.73
C LYS A 195 -9.95 8.53 -23.30
N PRO A 196 -9.89 7.59 -22.30
CA PRO A 196 -10.00 7.93 -20.88
C PRO A 196 -8.84 8.80 -20.38
N PHE A 197 -9.14 9.69 -19.45
CA PHE A 197 -8.15 10.58 -18.85
C PHE A 197 -7.54 10.00 -17.59
N PHE A 198 -8.36 9.38 -16.70
CA PHE A 198 -7.88 8.75 -15.47
C PHE A 198 -8.33 7.27 -15.38
N ASP A 199 -7.73 6.54 -14.47
CA ASP A 199 -7.86 5.09 -14.33
C ASP A 199 -9.27 4.66 -13.84
N SER A 200 -9.71 5.18 -12.69
CA SER A 200 -11.00 4.82 -12.07
C SER A 200 -11.56 5.89 -11.15
N ALA A 201 -12.87 5.85 -10.95
CA ALA A 201 -13.52 6.68 -9.94
C ALA A 201 -13.00 6.37 -8.53
N GLY A 202 -12.70 5.12 -8.24
CA GLY A 202 -12.15 4.68 -6.94
C GLY A 202 -10.80 5.31 -6.63
N GLY A 203 -9.85 5.25 -7.58
CA GLY A 203 -8.54 5.87 -7.41
C GLY A 203 -8.63 7.39 -7.23
N THR A 204 -9.42 8.06 -8.07
CA THR A 204 -9.64 9.52 -7.97
C THR A 204 -10.33 9.91 -6.66
N TYR A 205 -11.36 9.17 -6.25
CA TYR A 205 -12.05 9.38 -4.97
C TYR A 205 -11.06 9.28 -3.78
N GLN A 206 -10.13 8.33 -3.82
CA GLN A 206 -9.16 8.14 -2.73
C GLN A 206 -8.30 9.40 -2.50
N GLY A 207 -7.81 10.03 -3.57
CA GLY A 207 -7.07 11.28 -3.43
C GLY A 207 -7.93 12.44 -2.92
N MET A 208 -9.19 12.54 -3.40
CA MET A 208 -10.12 13.58 -2.96
C MET A 208 -10.49 13.43 -1.48
N ILE A 209 -10.79 12.21 -1.02
CA ILE A 209 -11.24 11.96 0.36
C ILE A 209 -10.11 12.12 1.36
N ASN A 210 -8.86 11.87 0.97
CA ASN A 210 -7.68 12.11 1.79
C ASN A 210 -7.41 13.61 2.08
N GLN A 211 -8.13 14.51 1.40
CA GLN A 211 -8.10 15.96 1.69
C GLN A 211 -9.21 16.40 2.66
N VAL A 212 -10.03 15.48 3.17
CA VAL A 212 -11.08 15.77 4.16
C VAL A 212 -10.59 15.39 5.55
N GLU A 213 -10.56 16.38 6.46
CA GLU A 213 -9.99 16.20 7.81
C GLU A 213 -10.68 15.08 8.62
N ALA A 214 -12.00 14.97 8.56
CA ALA A 214 -12.80 13.94 9.25
C ALA A 214 -13.89 13.41 8.33
N ALA A 215 -13.53 12.55 7.39
CA ALA A 215 -14.45 12.07 6.37
C ALA A 215 -15.53 11.13 6.92
N TYR A 216 -15.14 10.15 7.71
CA TYR A 216 -16.00 9.01 8.05
C TYR A 216 -16.36 8.90 9.52
N GLU A 217 -15.53 9.37 10.41
CA GLU A 217 -15.70 9.24 11.85
C GLU A 217 -15.39 10.55 12.57
N ASN A 218 -16.09 10.81 13.65
CA ASN A 218 -15.82 11.96 14.49
C ASN A 218 -14.55 11.72 15.33
N PRO A 219 -13.50 12.55 15.24
CA PRO A 219 -12.23 12.32 15.91
C PRO A 219 -12.30 12.40 17.45
N LYS A 220 -13.38 12.98 18.01
CA LYS A 220 -13.55 13.11 19.46
C LYS A 220 -14.37 11.97 20.06
N THR A 221 -15.36 11.45 19.33
CA THR A 221 -16.31 10.46 19.86
C THR A 221 -16.15 9.08 19.24
N GLY A 222 -15.49 8.97 18.08
CA GLY A 222 -15.41 7.74 17.30
C GLY A 222 -16.73 7.37 16.59
N ASP A 223 -17.75 8.24 16.66
CA ASP A 223 -19.01 7.98 15.99
C ASP A 223 -18.85 8.05 14.47
N VAL A 224 -19.53 7.13 13.76
CA VAL A 224 -19.58 7.16 12.30
C VAL A 224 -20.47 8.32 11.83
N THR A 225 -19.89 9.25 11.10
CA THR A 225 -20.55 10.43 10.53
C THR A 225 -20.60 10.38 8.99
N ALA A 226 -20.01 9.37 8.39
CA ALA A 226 -19.79 9.23 6.97
C ALA A 226 -21.05 9.45 6.12
N THR A 227 -22.20 8.90 6.54
CA THR A 227 -23.46 8.96 5.76
C THR A 227 -24.13 10.33 5.76
N ASP A 228 -23.78 11.18 6.73
CA ASP A 228 -24.33 12.51 6.92
C ASP A 228 -23.31 13.61 6.61
N ASN A 229 -22.07 13.25 6.25
CA ASN A 229 -21.03 14.19 5.90
C ASN A 229 -21.23 14.72 4.47
N PRO A 230 -21.47 16.03 4.29
CA PRO A 230 -21.74 16.59 2.97
C PRO A 230 -20.53 16.51 2.03
N ASP A 231 -19.30 16.53 2.55
CA ASP A 231 -18.10 16.42 1.73
C ASP A 231 -17.97 15.03 1.10
N VAL A 232 -18.30 13.98 1.84
CA VAL A 232 -18.30 12.60 1.32
C VAL A 232 -19.30 12.46 0.16
N ARG A 233 -20.51 13.01 0.33
CA ARG A 233 -21.52 12.97 -0.74
C ARG A 233 -21.10 13.81 -1.94
N LYS A 234 -20.58 15.00 -1.71
CA LYS A 234 -20.10 15.90 -2.76
C LYS A 234 -19.01 15.24 -3.61
N ILE A 235 -17.98 14.67 -2.96
CA ILE A 235 -16.87 13.99 -3.65
C ILE A 235 -17.38 12.79 -4.44
N TYR A 236 -18.29 11.99 -3.88
CA TYR A 236 -18.92 10.87 -4.58
C TYR A 236 -19.62 11.32 -5.86
N ASP A 237 -20.42 12.39 -5.78
CA ASP A 237 -21.16 12.92 -6.94
C ASP A 237 -20.21 13.52 -7.99
N GLU A 238 -19.19 14.27 -7.57
CA GLU A 238 -18.23 14.92 -8.47
C GLU A 238 -17.39 13.89 -9.25
N VAL A 239 -16.83 12.90 -8.55
CA VAL A 239 -16.02 11.87 -9.21
C VAL A 239 -16.84 11.02 -10.17
N LEU A 240 -18.06 10.66 -9.82
CA LEU A 240 -18.95 9.90 -10.70
C LEU A 240 -19.45 10.73 -11.89
N ALA A 241 -19.61 12.04 -11.73
CA ALA A 241 -19.92 12.91 -12.86
C ALA A 241 -18.80 12.93 -13.89
N ALA A 242 -17.55 13.07 -13.45
CA ALA A 242 -16.36 13.01 -14.30
C ALA A 242 -16.15 11.60 -14.90
N SER A 243 -16.36 10.55 -14.12
CA SER A 243 -16.17 9.17 -14.53
C SER A 243 -17.00 8.75 -15.75
N LYS A 244 -18.14 9.38 -15.98
CA LYS A 244 -19.01 9.06 -17.14
C LYS A 244 -18.29 9.14 -18.48
N THR A 245 -17.35 10.05 -18.62
CA THR A 245 -16.63 10.32 -19.87
C THR A 245 -15.12 10.20 -19.75
N GLN A 246 -14.55 10.33 -18.55
CA GLN A 246 -13.11 10.49 -18.37
C GLN A 246 -12.42 9.25 -17.77
N SER A 247 -13.17 8.34 -17.14
CA SER A 247 -12.61 7.15 -16.48
C SER A 247 -12.41 6.00 -17.46
N ALA A 248 -11.28 5.29 -17.31
CA ALA A 248 -11.08 3.99 -17.94
C ALA A 248 -11.90 2.88 -17.27
N LYS A 249 -12.46 3.16 -16.08
CA LYS A 249 -13.23 2.20 -15.26
C LYS A 249 -12.45 0.95 -14.89
N LEU A 250 -11.16 1.09 -14.79
CA LEU A 250 -10.24 0.02 -14.41
C LEU A 250 -9.98 0.13 -12.90
N GLY A 251 -10.67 -0.70 -12.11
CA GLY A 251 -10.44 -0.74 -10.66
C GLY A 251 -9.00 -1.06 -10.35
N GLN A 252 -8.35 -0.22 -9.54
CA GLN A 252 -6.95 -0.39 -9.18
C GLN A 252 -6.68 -1.78 -8.60
N TRP A 253 -5.48 -2.32 -8.87
CA TRP A 253 -5.00 -3.66 -8.48
C TRP A 253 -5.65 -4.83 -9.23
N SER A 254 -6.57 -4.60 -10.15
CA SER A 254 -7.04 -5.65 -11.05
C SER A 254 -6.01 -5.97 -12.15
N ASP A 255 -6.10 -7.16 -12.73
CA ASP A 255 -5.23 -7.55 -13.86
C ASP A 255 -5.39 -6.60 -15.05
N ASP A 256 -6.62 -6.14 -15.32
CA ASP A 256 -6.90 -5.18 -16.40
C ASP A 256 -6.31 -3.80 -16.13
N TRP A 257 -6.33 -3.34 -14.88
CA TRP A 257 -5.67 -2.09 -14.50
C TRP A 257 -4.15 -2.21 -14.63
N ASN A 258 -3.57 -3.31 -14.16
CA ASN A 258 -2.14 -3.59 -14.30
C ASN A 258 -1.70 -3.58 -15.77
N ALA A 259 -2.47 -4.23 -16.65
CA ALA A 259 -2.23 -4.20 -18.10
C ALA A 259 -2.42 -2.78 -18.68
N GLY A 260 -3.42 -2.05 -18.20
CA GLY A 260 -3.74 -0.68 -18.63
C GLY A 260 -2.61 0.32 -18.46
N LEU A 261 -1.74 0.13 -17.47
CA LEU A 261 -0.53 0.93 -17.25
C LEU A 261 0.44 0.85 -18.46
N ALA A 262 0.58 -0.33 -19.05
CA ALA A 262 1.40 -0.54 -20.23
C ALA A 262 0.68 -0.15 -21.53
N ASP A 263 -0.61 -0.48 -21.65
CA ASP A 263 -1.39 -0.32 -22.87
C ASP A 263 -1.83 1.12 -23.14
N GLY A 264 -1.62 2.05 -22.19
CA GLY A 264 -2.07 3.43 -22.32
C GLY A 264 -3.60 3.54 -22.25
N ALA A 265 -4.24 2.75 -21.38
CA ALA A 265 -5.68 2.75 -21.19
C ALA A 265 -6.21 4.08 -20.62
N PHE A 266 -5.36 4.85 -20.00
CA PHE A 266 -5.64 6.16 -19.43
C PHE A 266 -4.41 7.06 -19.50
N ALA A 267 -4.62 8.38 -19.47
CA ALA A 267 -3.56 9.37 -19.68
C ALA A 267 -2.90 9.85 -18.38
N THR A 268 -3.62 9.81 -17.27
CA THR A 268 -3.16 10.28 -15.95
C THR A 268 -3.61 9.35 -14.84
N MET A 269 -2.92 9.41 -13.70
CA MET A 269 -3.40 8.84 -12.44
C MET A 269 -2.84 9.60 -11.26
N LEU A 270 -3.49 9.49 -10.11
CA LEU A 270 -2.95 9.97 -8.85
C LEU A 270 -1.72 9.14 -8.48
N CYS A 271 -0.66 9.80 -8.09
CA CYS A 271 0.65 9.18 -8.04
C CYS A 271 1.38 9.51 -6.73
N PRO A 272 1.05 8.82 -5.64
CA PRO A 272 1.92 8.84 -4.46
C PRO A 272 3.27 8.19 -4.80
N GLY A 273 4.33 8.54 -4.07
CA GLY A 273 5.69 8.10 -4.38
C GLY A 273 5.81 6.59 -4.60
N TRP A 274 5.18 5.77 -3.76
CA TRP A 274 5.20 4.30 -3.86
C TRP A 274 4.53 3.75 -5.15
N MET A 275 3.68 4.55 -5.82
CA MET A 275 3.07 4.16 -7.10
C MET A 275 4.08 4.07 -8.24
N LEU A 276 5.23 4.74 -8.12
CA LEU A 276 6.28 4.69 -9.14
C LEU A 276 6.76 3.26 -9.40
N GLY A 277 7.04 2.51 -8.34
CA GLY A 277 7.44 1.09 -8.46
C GLY A 277 6.34 0.22 -9.06
N VAL A 278 5.07 0.52 -8.76
CA VAL A 278 3.92 -0.20 -9.34
C VAL A 278 3.81 0.06 -10.85
N ILE A 279 3.91 1.31 -11.28
CA ILE A 279 3.88 1.68 -12.70
C ILE A 279 5.05 1.02 -13.45
N GLU A 280 6.27 1.22 -12.97
CA GLU A 280 7.47 0.65 -13.59
C GLU A 280 7.44 -0.88 -13.64
N GLY A 281 6.98 -1.51 -12.56
CA GLY A 281 6.85 -2.97 -12.47
C GLY A 281 5.89 -3.57 -13.50
N ASN A 282 4.78 -2.90 -13.80
CA ASN A 282 3.75 -3.36 -14.74
C ASN A 282 3.97 -2.87 -16.17
N ALA A 283 4.70 -1.77 -16.38
CA ALA A 283 4.88 -1.12 -17.69
C ALA A 283 6.36 -1.00 -18.11
N LYS A 284 7.19 -1.99 -17.75
CA LYS A 284 8.67 -1.97 -17.89
C LYS A 284 9.23 -1.48 -19.24
N ASN A 285 8.52 -1.75 -20.34
CA ASN A 285 8.97 -1.42 -21.70
C ASN A 285 8.28 -0.18 -22.29
N VAL A 286 7.50 0.52 -21.46
CA VAL A 286 6.77 1.71 -21.89
C VAL A 286 7.63 2.94 -21.63
N THR A 287 7.78 3.75 -22.65
CA THR A 287 8.33 5.10 -22.53
C THR A 287 7.18 6.10 -22.59
N GLY A 288 7.29 7.21 -21.88
CA GLY A 288 6.28 8.27 -21.92
C GLY A 288 5.59 8.53 -20.60
N TRP A 289 5.81 7.71 -19.58
CA TRP A 289 5.44 8.07 -18.22
C TRP A 289 6.32 9.19 -17.68
N ASP A 290 5.70 10.19 -17.07
CA ASP A 290 6.37 11.30 -16.39
C ASP A 290 5.54 11.75 -15.17
N ILE A 291 6.07 12.68 -14.36
CA ILE A 291 5.47 13.12 -13.11
C ILE A 291 5.32 14.64 -13.11
N ALA A 292 4.10 15.13 -13.07
CA ALA A 292 3.82 16.54 -12.85
C ALA A 292 3.88 16.87 -11.35
N ASN A 293 4.66 17.89 -10.99
CA ASN A 293 4.81 18.34 -9.60
C ASN A 293 3.58 19.15 -9.15
N VAL A 294 2.44 18.51 -9.15
CA VAL A 294 1.15 19.09 -8.80
C VAL A 294 0.22 18.04 -8.24
N PHE A 295 -0.67 18.45 -7.36
CA PHE A 295 -1.82 17.67 -6.92
C PHE A 295 -3.05 18.59 -6.81
N PRO A 296 -4.23 18.20 -7.30
CA PRO A 296 -5.42 19.04 -7.25
C PRO A 296 -5.77 19.46 -5.83
N GLY A 297 -6.04 20.76 -5.61
CA GLY A 297 -6.31 21.28 -4.28
C GLY A 297 -5.08 21.54 -3.41
N GLY A 298 -3.86 21.30 -3.93
CA GLY A 298 -2.60 21.65 -3.26
C GLY A 298 -1.74 20.46 -2.86
N GLY A 299 -2.19 19.61 -1.97
CA GLY A 299 -1.46 18.44 -1.53
C GLY A 299 -2.38 17.35 -0.99
N GLY A 300 -1.93 16.11 -1.10
CA GLY A 300 -2.57 14.93 -0.54
C GLY A 300 -1.53 13.93 -0.08
N ASN A 301 -1.93 13.05 0.83
CA ASN A 301 -1.14 11.91 1.26
C ASN A 301 -1.97 10.66 1.17
N TRP A 302 -1.56 9.73 0.32
CA TRP A 302 -2.20 8.44 0.19
C TRP A 302 -1.27 7.31 0.64
N GLY A 303 -1.70 6.61 1.70
CA GLY A 303 -0.95 5.51 2.27
C GLY A 303 0.17 5.94 3.20
N GLY A 304 1.12 5.07 3.31
CA GLY A 304 2.19 5.06 4.28
C GLY A 304 2.03 3.90 5.26
N SER A 305 3.15 3.32 5.68
CA SER A 305 3.13 2.05 6.39
C SER A 305 4.04 2.05 7.61
N TYR A 306 3.94 0.98 8.38
CA TYR A 306 4.76 0.70 9.55
C TYR A 306 5.19 -0.76 9.54
N LEU A 307 6.32 -1.05 10.13
CA LEU A 307 6.69 -2.41 10.52
C LEU A 307 6.31 -2.62 11.98
N THR A 308 5.63 -3.71 12.28
CA THR A 308 5.28 -4.11 13.63
C THR A 308 5.91 -5.45 13.97
N VAL A 309 6.20 -5.67 15.25
CA VAL A 309 6.78 -6.92 15.76
C VAL A 309 5.79 -7.57 16.70
N PRO A 310 5.26 -8.77 16.41
CA PRO A 310 4.39 -9.50 17.33
C PRO A 310 5.09 -9.82 18.65
N ALA A 311 4.51 -9.41 19.79
CA ALA A 311 5.12 -9.54 21.12
C ALA A 311 5.38 -11.00 21.56
N LYS A 312 4.63 -11.95 21.00
CA LYS A 312 4.77 -13.40 21.27
C LYS A 312 5.61 -14.13 20.21
N GLY A 313 6.33 -13.39 19.36
CA GLY A 313 7.29 -13.95 18.41
C GLY A 313 8.41 -14.71 19.11
N LYS A 314 9.08 -15.63 18.38
CA LYS A 314 10.20 -16.38 18.93
C LYS A 314 11.49 -15.54 18.99
N ASN A 315 11.63 -14.58 18.09
CA ASN A 315 12.85 -13.81 17.86
C ASN A 315 12.60 -12.30 18.00
N VAL A 316 11.83 -11.88 19.03
CA VAL A 316 11.34 -10.49 19.16
C VAL A 316 12.48 -9.46 19.12
N GLU A 317 13.56 -9.67 19.89
CA GLU A 317 14.71 -8.74 19.92
C GLU A 317 15.38 -8.63 18.55
N ALA A 318 15.66 -9.76 17.89
CA ALA A 318 16.28 -9.76 16.57
C ALA A 318 15.33 -9.16 15.49
N ALA A 319 14.02 -9.37 15.61
CA ALA A 319 13.03 -8.74 14.74
C ALA A 319 12.97 -7.22 14.94
N GLN A 320 13.06 -6.74 16.19
CA GLN A 320 13.15 -5.31 16.49
C GLN A 320 14.44 -4.68 15.94
N GLU A 321 15.57 -5.37 16.02
CA GLU A 321 16.84 -4.92 15.42
C GLU A 321 16.74 -4.81 13.89
N LEU A 322 16.14 -5.79 13.24
CA LEU A 322 15.93 -5.75 11.79
C LEU A 322 14.93 -4.64 11.40
N ALA A 323 13.83 -4.46 12.15
CA ALA A 323 12.86 -3.39 11.89
C ALA A 323 13.48 -1.99 12.11
N ASP A 324 14.32 -1.82 13.13
CA ASP A 324 15.11 -0.62 13.37
C ASP A 324 16.03 -0.32 12.19
N TRP A 325 16.77 -1.32 11.71
CA TRP A 325 17.65 -1.17 10.56
C TRP A 325 16.90 -0.87 9.27
N LEU A 326 15.82 -1.59 8.96
CA LEU A 326 15.00 -1.37 7.76
C LEU A 326 14.37 0.03 7.70
N THR A 327 14.16 0.67 8.83
CA THR A 327 13.57 2.01 8.95
C THR A 327 14.59 3.09 9.31
N ALA A 328 15.88 2.78 9.26
CA ALA A 328 16.94 3.78 9.43
C ALA A 328 17.04 4.68 8.18
N PRO A 329 17.64 5.89 8.29
CA PRO A 329 17.65 6.89 7.22
C PRO A 329 18.17 6.33 5.89
N GLU A 330 19.30 5.65 5.92
CA GLU A 330 19.94 5.09 4.73
C GLU A 330 19.04 4.06 4.02
N GLN A 331 18.40 3.16 4.80
CA GLN A 331 17.55 2.11 4.25
C GLN A 331 16.26 2.69 3.68
N GLN A 332 15.67 3.70 4.29
CA GLN A 332 14.51 4.38 3.72
C GLN A 332 14.85 5.13 2.42
N ILE A 333 16.03 5.75 2.33
CA ILE A 333 16.52 6.37 1.08
C ILE A 333 16.73 5.30 0.00
N LYS A 334 17.30 4.14 0.34
CA LYS A 334 17.43 3.01 -0.60
C LYS A 334 16.07 2.48 -1.05
N ALA A 335 15.12 2.32 -0.13
CA ALA A 335 13.75 1.88 -0.47
C ALA A 335 13.07 2.88 -1.42
N PHE A 336 13.25 4.19 -1.19
CA PHE A 336 12.76 5.21 -2.11
C PHE A 336 13.42 5.11 -3.50
N SER A 337 14.73 4.94 -3.55
CA SER A 337 15.45 4.78 -4.82
C SER A 337 15.04 3.50 -5.57
N ASN A 338 14.68 2.44 -4.84
CA ASN A 338 14.28 1.16 -5.44
C ASN A 338 12.87 1.16 -6.01
N SER A 339 11.90 1.80 -5.35
CA SER A 339 10.49 1.70 -5.72
C SER A 339 9.62 2.91 -5.36
N GLY A 340 10.23 4.03 -4.98
CA GLY A 340 9.52 5.29 -4.73
C GLY A 340 8.85 5.43 -3.36
N ASN A 341 9.10 4.53 -2.40
CA ASN A 341 8.56 4.63 -1.04
C ASN A 341 9.15 5.83 -0.29
N PHE A 342 8.46 6.97 -0.32
CA PHE A 342 8.99 8.23 0.18
C PHE A 342 9.16 8.19 1.71
N PRO A 343 10.35 8.51 2.25
CA PRO A 343 10.69 8.35 3.66
C PRO A 343 9.77 9.10 4.62
N SER A 344 9.50 8.50 5.78
CA SER A 344 8.89 9.18 6.93
C SER A 344 9.90 9.60 8.00
N GLN A 345 11.16 9.26 7.82
CA GLN A 345 12.25 9.43 8.78
C GLN A 345 12.87 10.82 8.64
N ASN A 346 12.94 11.58 9.76
CA ASN A 346 13.33 13.00 9.78
C ASN A 346 14.70 13.28 9.16
N GLU A 347 15.70 12.44 9.45
CA GLU A 347 17.05 12.61 8.91
C GLU A 347 17.11 12.31 7.41
N ALA A 348 16.34 11.30 6.95
CA ALA A 348 16.25 10.97 5.54
C ALA A 348 15.65 12.14 4.73
N LEU A 349 14.61 12.80 5.25
CA LEU A 349 13.94 13.92 4.57
C LEU A 349 14.83 15.14 4.30
N THR A 350 15.93 15.26 5.02
CA THR A 350 16.92 16.37 4.85
C THR A 350 18.20 15.91 4.15
N ASN A 351 18.29 14.64 3.78
CA ASN A 351 19.49 14.06 3.17
C ASN A 351 19.62 14.44 1.69
N ALA A 352 20.79 14.91 1.29
CA ALA A 352 21.05 15.31 -0.09
C ALA A 352 20.80 14.16 -1.10
N THR A 353 21.14 12.92 -0.73
CA THR A 353 20.90 11.75 -1.60
C THR A 353 19.41 11.57 -1.92
N LEU A 354 18.51 11.81 -0.95
CA LEU A 354 17.07 11.80 -1.19
C LEU A 354 16.67 12.98 -2.09
N LEU A 355 17.08 14.20 -1.73
CA LEU A 355 16.63 15.42 -2.39
C LEU A 355 17.06 15.51 -3.85
N GLU A 356 18.22 14.93 -4.19
CA GLU A 356 18.80 14.91 -5.53
C GLU A 356 18.40 13.66 -6.34
N ALA A 357 17.60 12.74 -5.76
CA ALA A 357 17.21 11.51 -6.41
C ALA A 357 16.39 11.76 -7.68
N THR A 358 16.74 11.05 -8.75
CA THR A 358 16.03 11.06 -10.04
C THR A 358 15.57 9.64 -10.39
N ASN A 359 14.56 9.56 -11.28
CA ASN A 359 14.12 8.28 -11.83
C ASN A 359 14.12 8.34 -13.37
N GLU A 360 14.97 7.53 -13.99
CA GLU A 360 15.13 7.51 -15.44
C GLU A 360 13.91 7.01 -16.19
N TYR A 361 13.18 6.06 -15.62
CA TYR A 361 11.96 5.51 -16.20
C TYR A 361 10.90 6.62 -16.41
N PHE A 362 10.80 7.56 -15.48
CA PHE A 362 9.93 8.72 -15.56
C PHE A 362 10.63 9.94 -16.18
N ASN A 363 11.29 9.73 -17.32
CA ASN A 363 11.94 10.81 -18.09
C ASN A 363 12.93 11.62 -17.23
N THR A 364 13.77 10.93 -16.45
CA THR A 364 14.73 11.52 -15.52
C THR A 364 14.07 12.52 -14.55
N ALA A 365 12.85 12.19 -14.08
CA ALA A 365 12.13 13.02 -13.13
C ALA A 365 12.94 13.22 -11.85
N PRO A 366 13.06 14.46 -11.32
CA PRO A 366 13.70 14.74 -10.05
C PRO A 366 12.75 14.35 -8.88
N ILE A 367 12.58 13.03 -8.69
CA ILE A 367 11.59 12.46 -7.76
C ILE A 367 11.81 12.92 -6.32
N GLY A 368 13.08 13.09 -5.92
CA GLY A 368 13.42 13.56 -4.58
C GLY A 368 12.84 14.94 -4.29
N SER A 369 13.04 15.92 -5.19
CA SER A 369 12.50 17.27 -5.00
C SER A 369 10.98 17.29 -5.19
N ILE A 370 10.44 16.59 -6.19
CA ILE A 370 8.98 16.53 -6.41
C ILE A 370 8.27 16.05 -5.16
N PHE A 371 8.59 14.88 -4.64
CA PHE A 371 7.88 14.32 -3.50
C PHE A 371 8.17 15.05 -2.18
N SER A 372 9.35 15.67 -2.03
CA SER A 372 9.61 16.57 -0.89
C SER A 372 8.71 17.79 -0.92
N GLU A 373 8.51 18.43 -2.08
CA GLU A 373 7.60 19.57 -2.23
C GLU A 373 6.14 19.14 -2.05
N ARG A 374 5.75 17.96 -2.57
CA ARG A 374 4.39 17.42 -2.38
C ARG A 374 4.12 17.08 -0.91
N ALA A 375 5.10 16.55 -0.17
CA ALA A 375 4.97 16.30 1.26
C ALA A 375 4.77 17.61 2.06
N GLN A 376 5.49 18.67 1.69
CA GLN A 376 5.33 19.99 2.32
C GLN A 376 3.99 20.67 1.96
N ALA A 377 3.40 20.32 0.82
CA ALA A 377 2.11 20.85 0.37
C ALA A 377 0.91 20.18 1.07
N VAL A 378 1.11 19.09 1.79
CA VAL A 378 0.05 18.41 2.57
C VAL A 378 -0.33 19.28 3.76
N THR A 379 -1.55 19.83 3.72
CA THR A 379 -2.09 20.68 4.79
C THR A 379 -3.14 19.99 5.64
N VAL A 380 -3.66 18.85 5.16
CA VAL A 380 -4.68 18.04 5.84
C VAL A 380 -4.09 16.68 6.20
N SER A 381 -4.16 16.32 7.47
CA SER A 381 -3.90 14.98 7.96
C SER A 381 -5.25 14.33 8.26
N PRO A 382 -5.80 13.48 7.38
CA PRO A 382 -7.15 12.95 7.55
C PRO A 382 -7.21 12.07 8.80
N PHE A 383 -8.22 12.29 9.62
CA PHE A 383 -8.51 11.40 10.74
C PHE A 383 -9.02 10.05 10.21
N LYS A 384 -8.35 9.00 10.60
CA LYS A 384 -8.72 7.62 10.30
C LYS A 384 -9.03 6.91 11.61
N GLY A 385 -10.32 6.60 11.82
CA GLY A 385 -10.79 5.89 13.01
C GLY A 385 -10.83 4.37 12.78
N GLU A 386 -11.33 3.65 13.77
CA GLU A 386 -11.35 2.18 13.78
C GLU A 386 -12.17 1.55 12.65
N LYS A 387 -13.13 2.30 12.09
CA LYS A 387 -14.02 1.83 11.02
C LYS A 387 -13.63 2.40 9.65
N TYR A 388 -12.60 3.24 9.60
CA TYR A 388 -12.18 3.92 8.37
C TYR A 388 -12.01 2.94 7.21
N PHE A 389 -11.22 1.89 7.39
CA PHE A 389 -10.97 0.91 6.33
C PHE A 389 -12.25 0.28 5.80
N GLN A 390 -13.14 -0.17 6.69
CA GLN A 390 -14.38 -0.85 6.29
C GLN A 390 -15.33 0.10 5.56
N ILE A 391 -15.42 1.36 5.98
CA ILE A 391 -16.27 2.38 5.35
C ILE A 391 -15.72 2.73 3.97
N ASN A 392 -14.40 2.91 3.88
CA ASN A 392 -13.72 3.22 2.61
C ASN A 392 -13.82 2.07 1.60
N ASP A 393 -13.60 0.83 2.03
CA ASP A 393 -13.75 -0.36 1.20
C ASP A 393 -15.20 -0.50 0.65
N ALA A 394 -16.19 -0.22 1.49
CA ALA A 394 -17.58 -0.17 1.05
C ALA A 394 -17.81 0.94 0.03
N MET A 395 -17.15 2.12 0.16
CA MET A 395 -17.25 3.21 -0.80
C MET A 395 -16.59 2.83 -2.14
N GLN A 396 -15.43 2.22 -2.12
CA GLN A 396 -14.78 1.72 -3.35
C GLN A 396 -15.71 0.78 -4.12
N LYS A 397 -16.37 -0.14 -3.42
CA LYS A 397 -17.39 -1.03 -4.01
C LYS A 397 -18.59 -0.26 -4.56
N ALA A 398 -19.01 0.81 -3.88
CA ALA A 398 -20.12 1.64 -4.35
C ALA A 398 -19.80 2.37 -5.67
N LEU A 399 -18.58 2.90 -5.78
CA LEU A 399 -18.09 3.54 -7.00
C LEU A 399 -17.97 2.53 -8.15
N THR A 400 -17.42 1.36 -7.87
CA THR A 400 -17.27 0.25 -8.84
C THR A 400 -18.62 -0.17 -9.41
N ARG A 401 -19.66 -0.34 -8.58
CA ARG A 401 -21.02 -0.68 -9.04
C ARG A 401 -21.56 0.30 -10.07
N VAL A 402 -21.24 1.59 -9.92
CA VAL A 402 -21.69 2.62 -10.87
C VAL A 402 -20.86 2.60 -12.15
N GLU A 403 -19.54 2.48 -12.05
CA GLU A 403 -18.65 2.41 -13.22
C GLU A 403 -18.92 1.18 -14.10
N GLU A 404 -19.21 0.03 -13.48
CA GLU A 404 -19.63 -1.18 -14.19
C GLU A 404 -21.06 -1.14 -14.74
N GLY A 405 -21.83 -0.11 -14.36
CA GLY A 405 -23.24 0.03 -14.79
C GLY A 405 -24.19 -0.98 -14.14
N THR A 406 -23.78 -1.64 -13.05
CA THR A 406 -24.62 -2.59 -12.30
C THR A 406 -25.65 -1.88 -11.44
N GLN A 407 -25.40 -0.62 -11.06
CA GLN A 407 -26.33 0.26 -10.36
C GLN A 407 -26.18 1.71 -10.84
N ASP A 408 -27.25 2.49 -10.72
CA ASP A 408 -27.16 3.95 -10.81
C ASP A 408 -26.55 4.55 -9.52
N ALA A 409 -26.08 5.80 -9.61
CA ALA A 409 -25.38 6.45 -8.51
C ALA A 409 -26.22 6.55 -7.21
N ASP A 410 -27.52 6.86 -7.33
CA ASP A 410 -28.38 7.00 -6.15
C ASP A 410 -28.70 5.65 -5.50
N THR A 411 -28.88 4.61 -6.28
CA THR A 411 -29.10 3.25 -5.78
C THR A 411 -27.84 2.74 -5.07
N SER A 412 -26.67 2.93 -5.69
CA SER A 412 -25.39 2.53 -5.10
C SER A 412 -25.06 3.30 -3.82
N TRP A 413 -25.36 4.62 -3.77
CA TRP A 413 -25.23 5.41 -2.56
C TRP A 413 -26.12 4.89 -1.42
N LYS A 414 -27.42 4.63 -1.69
CA LYS A 414 -28.33 4.07 -0.68
C LYS A 414 -27.87 2.72 -0.14
N GLN A 415 -27.34 1.88 -1.00
CA GLN A 415 -26.76 0.62 -0.60
C GLN A 415 -25.54 0.85 0.29
N TRP A 416 -24.58 1.73 -0.10
CA TRP A 416 -23.43 2.09 0.73
C TRP A 416 -23.85 2.62 2.12
N VAL A 417 -24.85 3.50 2.20
CA VAL A 417 -25.41 3.97 3.49
C VAL A 417 -25.90 2.81 4.35
N SER A 418 -26.55 1.81 3.73
CA SER A 418 -26.98 0.61 4.45
C SER A 418 -25.82 -0.25 4.92
N GLU A 419 -24.80 -0.43 4.08
CA GLU A 419 -23.59 -1.16 4.39
C GLU A 419 -22.82 -0.51 5.56
N VAL A 420 -22.64 0.82 5.51
CA VAL A 420 -21.98 1.58 6.60
C VAL A 420 -22.72 1.45 7.92
N LYS A 421 -24.07 1.55 7.92
CA LYS A 421 -24.90 1.37 9.13
C LYS A 421 -24.81 -0.05 9.72
N ALA A 422 -24.40 -1.03 8.95
CA ALA A 422 -24.21 -2.42 9.40
C ALA A 422 -22.81 -2.68 9.99
N ILE A 423 -21.85 -1.77 9.83
CA ILE A 423 -20.51 -1.85 10.41
C ILE A 423 -20.65 -1.70 11.95
N LYS A 424 -20.15 -2.70 12.69
CA LYS A 424 -20.26 -2.80 14.14
C LYS A 424 -19.08 -2.15 14.86
#